data_9aac9c877189f5520c0cf0e87d6700d5
#
_entry.id   9aac9c877189f5520c0cf0e87d6700d5
#
_cell.length_a   1.000
_cell.length_b   1.000
_cell.length_c   1.000
_cell.angle_alpha   90.00
_cell.angle_beta   90.00
_cell.angle_gamma   90.00
#
_symmetry.space_group_name_H-M   'P 1'
#
loop_
_entity.id
_entity.type
_entity.pdbx_description
1 polymer ?
#
loop_
_entity_poly.entity_id
_entity_poly.type
_entity_poly.pdbx_seq_one_letter_code
_entity_poly.pdbx_strand_id
1 'polypeptide(L)'
;MSPIRVLIADDQALVRGALATLLGLESDLEVVAQVGRGDEVLDAVRQHAVDVALMDIDMPGRDGLAATAEVVASGASCRCLIVTTFGRPGYLSRGMEAGAAGFIVKDTP
;
A
#
# COMPACT_ATOMS: atom_id res chain seq x y z
N MET A 1 -9.88 -19.55 -9.52
CA MET A 1 -9.42 -18.16 -9.67
C MET A 1 -8.21 -17.93 -8.80
N SER A 2 -7.26 -17.16 -9.29
CA SER A 2 -6.08 -16.82 -8.52
C SER A 2 -6.45 -15.80 -7.43
N PRO A 3 -5.85 -15.89 -6.24
CA PRO A 3 -6.06 -14.87 -5.23
C PRO A 3 -5.48 -13.53 -5.67
N ILE A 4 -6.02 -12.46 -5.09
CA ILE A 4 -5.48 -11.12 -5.29
C ILE A 4 -4.14 -11.02 -4.56
N ARG A 5 -3.12 -10.59 -5.25
CA ARG A 5 -1.76 -10.52 -4.72
C ARG A 5 -1.55 -9.14 -4.08
N VAL A 6 -1.30 -9.14 -2.78
CA VAL A 6 -1.27 -7.92 -1.96
C VAL A 6 0.13 -7.65 -1.44
N LEU A 7 0.55 -6.39 -1.54
CA LEU A 7 1.73 -5.87 -0.86
C LEU A 7 1.28 -4.96 0.27
N ILE A 8 1.94 -5.06 1.42
CA ILE A 8 1.70 -4.16 2.55
C ILE A 8 2.96 -3.32 2.75
N ALA A 9 2.81 -2.00 2.64
CA ALA A 9 3.89 -1.04 2.86
C ALA A 9 3.56 -0.19 4.09
N ASP A 10 4.29 -0.40 5.17
CA ASP A 10 4.10 0.30 6.44
C ASP A 10 5.40 0.21 7.21
N ASP A 11 5.89 1.32 7.74
CA ASP A 11 7.15 1.33 8.46
C ASP A 11 7.07 0.71 9.86
N GLN A 12 5.87 0.53 10.38
CA GLN A 12 5.66 -0.11 11.69
C GLN A 12 5.54 -1.62 11.50
N ALA A 13 6.58 -2.35 11.90
CA ALA A 13 6.63 -3.80 11.69
C ALA A 13 5.45 -4.52 12.34
N LEU A 14 5.01 -4.05 13.52
CA LEU A 14 3.89 -4.66 14.22
C LEU A 14 2.59 -4.50 13.45
N VAL A 15 2.32 -3.30 12.94
CA VAL A 15 1.13 -3.03 12.14
C VAL A 15 1.16 -3.83 10.85
N ARG A 16 2.30 -3.83 10.19
CA ARG A 16 2.50 -4.56 8.94
C ARG A 16 2.24 -6.05 9.12
N GLY A 17 2.80 -6.63 10.18
CA GLY A 17 2.60 -8.05 10.48
C GLY A 17 1.17 -8.39 10.86
N ALA A 18 0.51 -7.51 11.63
CA ALA A 18 -0.89 -7.71 12.00
C ALA A 18 -1.81 -7.69 10.77
N LEU A 19 -1.58 -6.74 9.87
CA LEU A 19 -2.36 -6.66 8.62
C LEU A 19 -2.13 -7.91 7.77
N ALA A 20 -0.89 -8.36 7.66
CA ALA A 20 -0.57 -9.57 6.89
C ALA A 20 -1.29 -10.78 7.44
N THR A 21 -1.33 -10.91 8.76
CA THR A 21 -2.02 -12.03 9.42
C THR A 21 -3.52 -11.98 9.15
N LEU A 22 -4.13 -10.80 9.32
CA LEU A 22 -5.57 -10.65 9.12
C LEU A 22 -5.97 -10.90 7.66
N LEU A 23 -5.23 -10.34 6.73
CA LEU A 23 -5.53 -10.54 5.30
C LEU A 23 -5.28 -11.97 4.88
N GLY A 24 -4.32 -12.63 5.49
CA GLY A 24 -4.02 -14.02 5.21
C GLY A 24 -5.12 -15.00 5.59
N LEU A 25 -6.09 -14.56 6.40
CA LEU A 25 -7.25 -15.38 6.74
C LEU A 25 -8.27 -15.45 5.60
N GLU A 26 -8.18 -14.53 4.64
CA GLU A 26 -9.10 -14.51 3.51
C GLU A 26 -8.56 -15.36 2.37
N SER A 27 -9.36 -16.30 1.88
CA SER A 27 -8.92 -17.25 0.86
C SER A 27 -8.70 -16.61 -0.51
N ASP A 28 -9.31 -15.44 -0.75
CA ASP A 28 -9.20 -14.73 -2.02
C ASP A 28 -8.08 -13.67 -2.03
N LEU A 29 -7.31 -13.57 -0.93
CA LEU A 29 -6.19 -12.65 -0.83
C LEU A 29 -4.91 -13.42 -0.49
N GLU A 30 -3.80 -12.96 -1.07
CA GLU A 30 -2.50 -13.53 -0.74
C GLU A 30 -1.52 -12.37 -0.51
N VAL A 31 -0.97 -12.26 0.70
CA VAL A 31 0.05 -11.26 1.00
C VAL A 31 1.38 -11.78 0.47
N VAL A 32 1.85 -11.19 -0.61
CA VAL A 32 3.05 -11.68 -1.31
C VAL A 32 4.30 -10.90 -0.95
N ALA A 33 4.16 -9.72 -0.36
CA ALA A 33 5.30 -8.89 0.01
C ALA A 33 4.94 -7.93 1.12
N GLN A 34 5.93 -7.62 1.94
CA GLN A 34 5.83 -6.61 3.01
C GLN A 34 7.09 -5.77 2.95
N VAL A 35 6.93 -4.44 2.92
CA VAL A 35 8.06 -3.51 2.92
C VAL A 35 7.83 -2.43 3.96
N GLY A 36 8.93 -1.90 4.51
CA GLY A 36 8.88 -0.84 5.51
C GLY A 36 9.34 0.52 5.00
N ARG A 37 9.70 0.61 3.71
CA ARG A 37 10.23 1.84 3.10
C ARG A 37 9.55 2.10 1.78
N GLY A 38 9.24 3.36 1.51
CA GLY A 38 8.60 3.74 0.25
C GLY A 38 9.48 3.51 -0.97
N ASP A 39 10.80 3.59 -0.81
CA ASP A 39 11.74 3.37 -1.91
C ASP A 39 11.91 1.88 -2.26
N GLU A 40 11.29 0.98 -1.53
CA GLU A 40 11.29 -0.45 -1.84
C GLU A 40 10.03 -0.92 -2.55
N VAL A 41 9.03 -0.04 -2.66
CA VAL A 41 7.70 -0.44 -3.13
C VAL A 41 7.69 -0.87 -4.59
N LEU A 42 8.25 -0.06 -5.47
CA LEU A 42 8.17 -0.34 -6.90
C LEU A 42 8.86 -1.65 -7.27
N ASP A 43 10.04 -1.90 -6.71
CA ASP A 43 10.76 -3.15 -6.96
C ASP A 43 9.96 -4.35 -6.48
N ALA A 44 9.32 -4.24 -5.31
CA ALA A 44 8.50 -5.33 -4.77
C ALA A 44 7.26 -5.57 -5.64
N VAL A 45 6.64 -4.49 -6.13
CA VAL A 45 5.48 -4.60 -7.03
C VAL A 45 5.85 -5.39 -8.28
N ARG A 46 7.00 -5.09 -8.87
CA ARG A 46 7.47 -5.77 -10.08
C ARG A 46 7.88 -7.21 -9.80
N GLN A 47 8.64 -7.41 -8.72
CA GLN A 47 9.18 -8.71 -8.38
C GLN A 47 8.09 -9.73 -8.06
N HIS A 48 7.04 -9.29 -7.39
CA HIS A 48 6.00 -10.18 -6.89
C HIS A 48 4.68 -10.11 -7.67
N ALA A 49 4.65 -9.38 -8.77
CA ALA A 49 3.45 -9.22 -9.60
C ALA A 49 2.25 -8.83 -8.72
N VAL A 50 2.38 -7.74 -7.99
CA VAL A 50 1.39 -7.29 -7.02
C VAL A 50 0.17 -6.70 -7.73
N ASP A 51 -1.02 -7.09 -7.28
CA ASP A 51 -2.28 -6.56 -7.81
C ASP A 51 -2.73 -5.32 -7.04
N VAL A 52 -2.57 -5.34 -5.71
CA VAL A 52 -3.00 -4.25 -4.83
C VAL A 52 -1.91 -3.97 -3.81
N ALA A 53 -1.52 -2.71 -3.68
CA ALA A 53 -0.58 -2.27 -2.66
C ALA A 53 -1.32 -1.44 -1.61
N LEU A 54 -1.25 -1.86 -0.34
CA LEU A 54 -1.74 -1.08 0.78
C LEU A 54 -0.59 -0.21 1.26
N MET A 55 -0.77 1.11 1.18
CA MET A 55 0.32 2.07 1.30
C MET A 55 0.10 3.02 2.47
N ASP A 56 0.92 2.92 3.50
CA ASP A 56 0.97 3.94 4.52
C ASP A 56 1.62 5.20 3.95
N ILE A 57 1.28 6.37 4.49
CA ILE A 57 1.84 7.63 3.99
C ILE A 57 3.24 7.87 4.57
N ASP A 58 3.38 7.75 5.87
CA ASP A 58 4.62 8.12 6.57
C ASP A 58 5.59 6.95 6.57
N MET A 59 6.51 6.95 5.61
CA MET A 59 7.54 5.92 5.50
C MET A 59 8.88 6.54 5.19
N PRO A 60 9.99 5.94 5.70
CA PRO A 60 11.31 6.40 5.32
C PRO A 60 11.63 6.11 3.86
N GLY A 61 12.62 6.78 3.35
CA GLY A 61 13.07 6.63 1.97
C GLY A 61 12.20 7.40 0.99
N ARG A 62 10.92 7.12 0.99
CA ARG A 62 9.93 7.78 0.15
C ARG A 62 8.58 7.63 0.82
N ASP A 63 7.77 8.69 0.90
CA ASP A 63 6.46 8.56 1.52
C ASP A 63 5.49 7.79 0.62
N GLY A 64 4.34 7.41 1.17
CA GLY A 64 3.38 6.59 0.44
C GLY A 64 2.76 7.28 -0.76
N LEU A 65 2.65 8.61 -0.74
CA LEU A 65 2.13 9.38 -1.87
C LEU A 65 3.12 9.36 -3.03
N ALA A 66 4.41 9.58 -2.73
CA ALA A 66 5.45 9.53 -3.74
C ALA A 66 5.63 8.12 -4.30
N ALA A 67 5.56 7.11 -3.43
CA ALA A 67 5.64 5.72 -3.86
C ALA A 67 4.47 5.33 -4.77
N THR A 68 3.26 5.80 -4.45
CA THR A 68 2.08 5.59 -5.29
C THR A 68 2.27 6.21 -6.67
N ALA A 69 2.74 7.46 -6.70
CA ALA A 69 2.99 8.14 -7.97
C ALA A 69 4.02 7.39 -8.82
N GLU A 70 5.05 6.86 -8.18
CA GLU A 70 6.08 6.09 -8.87
C GLU A 70 5.52 4.81 -9.48
N VAL A 71 4.70 4.07 -8.73
CA VAL A 71 4.06 2.84 -9.23
C VAL A 71 3.15 3.14 -10.41
N VAL A 72 2.33 4.19 -10.30
CA VAL A 72 1.42 4.60 -11.37
C VAL A 72 2.21 5.01 -12.61
N ALA A 73 3.26 5.81 -12.44
CA ALA A 73 4.08 6.28 -13.56
C ALA A 73 4.82 5.13 -14.25
N SER A 74 5.09 4.05 -13.55
CA SER A 74 5.80 2.90 -14.12
C SER A 74 4.96 2.10 -15.11
N GLY A 75 3.65 2.31 -15.14
CA GLY A 75 2.75 1.54 -15.97
C GLY A 75 2.39 0.17 -15.41
N ALA A 76 2.79 -0.14 -14.17
CA ALA A 76 2.42 -1.39 -13.53
C ALA A 76 0.91 -1.49 -13.34
N SER A 77 0.38 -2.70 -13.42
CA SER A 77 -1.05 -2.92 -13.26
C SER A 77 -1.53 -2.89 -11.81
N CYS A 78 -0.64 -2.56 -10.89
CA CYS A 78 -0.93 -2.53 -9.46
C CYS A 78 -1.78 -1.31 -9.09
N ARG A 79 -2.82 -1.54 -8.30
CA ARG A 79 -3.64 -0.47 -7.75
C ARG A 79 -3.15 -0.16 -6.34
N CYS A 80 -2.97 1.13 -6.06
CA CYS A 80 -2.48 1.57 -4.75
C CYS A 80 -3.63 2.13 -3.93
N LEU A 81 -3.80 1.59 -2.72
CA LEU A 81 -4.76 2.09 -1.73
C LEU A 81 -3.97 2.77 -0.63
N ILE A 82 -4.28 4.03 -0.37
CA ILE A 82 -3.63 4.77 0.71
C ILE A 82 -4.31 4.42 2.02
N VAL A 83 -3.52 4.01 3.00
CA VAL A 83 -4.01 3.69 4.35
C VAL A 83 -3.49 4.79 5.27
N THR A 84 -4.38 5.57 5.84
CA THR A 84 -3.99 6.76 6.59
C THR A 84 -4.84 6.93 7.84
N THR A 85 -4.36 7.75 8.78
CA THR A 85 -5.12 8.10 9.97
C THR A 85 -6.13 9.20 9.63
N PHE A 86 -7.24 9.19 10.34
CA PHE A 86 -8.27 10.20 10.22
C PHE A 86 -7.74 11.59 10.56
N GLY A 87 -8.22 12.60 9.86
CA GLY A 87 -7.91 13.98 10.20
C GLY A 87 -6.64 14.53 9.61
N ARG A 88 -6.08 13.92 8.60
CA ARG A 88 -4.90 14.47 7.91
C ARG A 88 -5.36 15.27 6.68
N PRO A 89 -5.54 16.59 6.84
CA PRO A 89 -6.08 17.41 5.74
C PRO A 89 -5.13 17.43 4.53
N GLY A 90 -5.72 17.47 3.36
CA GLY A 90 -4.97 17.54 2.11
C GLY A 90 -4.47 16.21 1.57
N TYR A 91 -4.42 15.17 2.37
CA TYR A 91 -3.91 13.88 1.89
C TYR A 91 -4.85 13.18 0.92
N LEU A 92 -6.15 13.36 1.07
CA LEU A 92 -7.11 12.80 0.11
C LEU A 92 -6.85 13.36 -1.30
N SER A 93 -6.75 14.67 -1.40
CA SER A 93 -6.49 15.35 -2.66
C SER A 93 -5.14 14.96 -3.26
N ARG A 94 -4.10 14.95 -2.43
CA ARG A 94 -2.74 14.60 -2.86
C ARG A 94 -2.66 13.13 -3.30
N GLY A 95 -3.37 12.26 -2.62
CA GLY A 95 -3.42 10.85 -2.99
C GLY A 95 -4.11 10.63 -4.34
N MET A 96 -5.20 11.35 -4.57
CA MET A 96 -5.87 11.30 -5.87
C MET A 96 -4.98 11.81 -6.98
N GLU A 97 -4.25 12.90 -6.74
CA GLU A 97 -3.29 13.44 -7.71
C GLU A 97 -2.16 12.45 -8.00
N ALA A 98 -1.74 11.69 -7.00
CA ALA A 98 -0.71 10.67 -7.17
C ALA A 98 -1.21 9.45 -7.95
N GLY A 99 -2.53 9.31 -8.10
CA GLY A 99 -3.13 8.20 -8.83
C GLY A 99 -3.58 7.05 -7.97
N ALA A 100 -3.81 7.29 -6.67
CA ALA A 100 -4.33 6.25 -5.79
C ALA A 100 -5.72 5.80 -6.22
N ALA A 101 -5.98 4.51 -6.15
CA ALA A 101 -7.27 3.92 -6.52
C ALA A 101 -8.30 4.07 -5.39
N GLY A 102 -7.87 4.32 -4.17
CA GLY A 102 -8.78 4.48 -3.04
C GLY A 102 -8.05 4.79 -1.75
N PHE A 103 -8.82 4.94 -0.68
CA PHE A 103 -8.32 5.29 0.64
C PHE A 103 -8.97 4.42 1.69
N ILE A 104 -8.18 4.07 2.70
CA ILE A 104 -8.66 3.37 3.89
C ILE A 104 -8.22 4.18 5.09
N VAL A 105 -9.16 4.48 5.99
CA VAL A 105 -8.85 5.22 7.21
C VAL A 105 -8.55 4.22 8.31
N LYS A 106 -7.35 4.31 8.91
CA LYS A 106 -6.90 3.41 9.97
C LYS A 106 -7.64 3.64 11.27
N ASP A 107 -7.99 4.88 11.50
CA ASP A 107 -8.51 5.31 12.79
C ASP A 107 -9.97 4.99 12.93
N THR A 108 -10.25 3.94 13.65
CA THR A 108 -11.61 3.60 14.00
C THR A 108 -11.74 3.67 15.52
N PRO A 109 -12.79 4.29 16.03
CA PRO A 109 -13.03 4.36 17.46
C PRO A 109 -13.11 2.98 18.09
#